data_8ade943317f346e68cf8f11da38b02e1
#
_entry.id   8ade943317f346e68cf8f11da38b02e1
#
_cell.length_a   1.000
_cell.length_b   1.000
_cell.length_c   1.000
_cell.angle_alpha   90.00
_cell.angle_beta   90.00
_cell.angle_gamma   90.00
#
_symmetry.space_group_name_H-M   'P 1'
#
loop_
_entity.id
_entity.type
_entity.pdbx_description
1 polymer ?
#
loop_
_entity_poly.entity_id
_entity_poly.type
_entity_poly.pdbx_seq_one_letter_code
_entity_poly.pdbx_strand_id
1 'polypeptide(L)'
;MEEVNCIVLTGNADFPGGIKTTGGYRIATELRQAGYSVRVIDITVFNGFDDELKAILEKLISDKTLWVGFSTNFFATLFNMPLDLSNMSRIGADQPLIDFIIHCRKLNPKIKIVAGGFKTWNWARYKIHHFMSYSDREVVDYTDWLAGKGKTDLSYHLGVTKGQEFKNFTSSQIQYEETDIMLPGMTLPIEISRGCIFRCKFCAFPLNGKTKGEWIKKAEILRAEFIDNYERWGTTNYIFSDDTYNDSLDKVKLLHDEVFSKLPFKITWTSYLRMDLLMRFPEQAEYLRESGLRSAVFGIETINAKSAKIIGKGVPPMDQMDFIRDLRNTTWKNVLTSSGFIIGLPADNVDTAKELDEFLDSTKNPLDHWSINPLHINPPHLRFDADLKMTSEFELNFEKYGYYFPNSSTGPNSHHWYNDKNNLNFRICARQARGIQDKVHYNPRWKNAGFGINEEVSCGLDIEQLISSDREEAYKNLKSKSLIELKHLKAIEYKHALLKSVGLPFNSEFIPKAMTSGDRWKSVLI
;
A
#
# COMPACT_ATOMS: atom_id res chain seq x y z
N MET A 1 10.85 32.99 -4.48
CA MET A 1 10.03 31.77 -4.37
C MET A 1 10.55 30.80 -5.40
N GLU A 2 10.68 29.55 -5.02
CA GLU A 2 11.05 28.48 -5.95
C GLU A 2 9.96 28.34 -7.02
N GLU A 3 10.36 28.28 -8.28
CA GLU A 3 9.44 28.07 -9.38
C GLU A 3 9.05 26.59 -9.45
N VAL A 4 7.79 26.25 -9.21
CA VAL A 4 7.30 24.88 -9.21
C VAL A 4 6.44 24.61 -10.44
N ASN A 5 6.90 23.68 -11.29
CA ASN A 5 6.17 23.30 -12.51
C ASN A 5 5.06 22.28 -12.23
N CYS A 6 5.31 21.34 -11.31
CA CYS A 6 4.38 20.26 -11.03
C CYS A 6 4.26 20.01 -9.51
N ILE A 7 3.05 19.78 -9.04
CA ILE A 7 2.78 19.42 -7.65
C ILE A 7 2.12 18.07 -7.60
N VAL A 8 2.67 17.13 -6.82
CA VAL A 8 2.14 15.79 -6.62
C VAL A 8 1.63 15.65 -5.19
N LEU A 9 0.33 15.45 -5.04
CA LEU A 9 -0.30 15.18 -3.75
C LEU A 9 -0.40 13.66 -3.55
N THR A 10 0.22 13.18 -2.49
CA THR A 10 0.25 11.75 -2.16
C THR A 10 0.23 11.57 -0.64
N GLY A 11 0.32 10.36 -0.14
CA GLY A 11 0.46 10.10 1.28
C GLY A 11 0.09 8.70 1.67
N ASN A 12 0.44 8.32 2.89
CA ASN A 12 0.11 7.06 3.51
C ASN A 12 -0.85 7.30 4.68
N ALA A 13 -2.12 6.90 4.52
CA ALA A 13 -3.15 7.10 5.54
C ALA A 13 -2.88 6.31 6.84
N ASP A 14 -2.19 5.19 6.76
CA ASP A 14 -1.87 4.37 7.92
C ASP A 14 -0.70 4.95 8.73
N PHE A 15 0.18 5.71 8.07
CA PHE A 15 1.28 6.39 8.73
C PHE A 15 1.58 7.75 8.06
N PRO A 16 0.80 8.78 8.36
CA PRO A 16 0.97 10.12 7.82
C PRO A 16 2.39 10.68 8.06
N GLY A 17 3.04 11.13 6.98
CA GLY A 17 4.39 11.71 7.05
C GLY A 17 5.53 10.77 7.45
N GLY A 18 5.25 9.52 7.83
CA GLY A 18 6.25 8.59 8.37
C GLY A 18 6.80 7.57 7.38
N ILE A 19 6.02 7.19 6.36
CA ILE A 19 6.43 6.26 5.30
C ILE A 19 6.03 6.85 3.96
N LYS A 20 6.97 6.93 3.03
CA LYS A 20 6.73 7.43 1.68
C LYS A 20 5.89 6.44 0.85
N THR A 21 5.27 6.94 -0.23
CA THR A 21 4.57 6.11 -1.21
C THR A 21 5.39 6.00 -2.49
N THR A 22 5.38 4.86 -3.17
CA THR A 22 6.18 4.66 -4.39
C THR A 22 5.70 5.51 -5.58
N GLY A 23 4.39 5.52 -5.82
CA GLY A 23 3.83 6.07 -7.07
C GLY A 23 4.11 7.55 -7.28
N GLY A 24 3.83 8.38 -6.28
CA GLY A 24 4.02 9.83 -6.38
C GLY A 24 5.48 10.24 -6.58
N TYR A 25 6.39 9.62 -5.82
CA TYR A 25 7.82 9.92 -5.90
C TYR A 25 8.47 9.39 -7.18
N ARG A 26 7.98 8.27 -7.71
CA ARG A 26 8.44 7.80 -9.00
C ARG A 26 8.11 8.77 -10.12
N ILE A 27 6.86 9.28 -10.16
CA ILE A 27 6.44 10.30 -11.14
C ILE A 27 7.29 11.56 -10.97
N ALA A 28 7.51 12.00 -9.72
CA ALA A 28 8.36 13.15 -9.45
C ALA A 28 9.78 12.95 -9.96
N THR A 29 10.38 11.77 -9.74
CA THR A 29 11.71 11.46 -10.24
C THR A 29 11.81 11.55 -11.75
N GLU A 30 10.88 10.94 -12.48
CA GLU A 30 10.86 10.98 -13.95
C GLU A 30 10.71 12.41 -14.48
N LEU A 31 9.84 13.21 -13.86
CA LEU A 31 9.64 14.61 -14.24
C LEU A 31 10.87 15.48 -13.92
N ARG A 32 11.53 15.27 -12.78
CA ARG A 32 12.76 15.97 -12.41
C ARG A 32 13.90 15.63 -13.37
N GLN A 33 14.04 14.37 -13.75
CA GLN A 33 15.00 13.94 -14.78
C GLN A 33 14.68 14.55 -16.15
N ALA A 34 13.42 14.90 -16.39
CA ALA A 34 12.97 15.64 -17.56
C ALA A 34 13.18 17.16 -17.46
N GLY A 35 13.74 17.66 -16.36
CA GLY A 35 14.06 19.07 -16.17
C GLY A 35 12.92 19.91 -15.56
N TYR A 36 11.87 19.27 -15.00
CA TYR A 36 10.78 19.96 -14.32
C TYR A 36 11.04 20.08 -12.81
N SER A 37 10.72 21.23 -12.26
CA SER A 37 10.65 21.44 -10.80
C SER A 37 9.39 20.79 -10.25
N VAL A 38 9.53 19.82 -9.32
CA VAL A 38 8.41 19.03 -8.80
C VAL A 38 8.42 19.03 -7.27
N ARG A 39 7.27 19.38 -6.67
CA ARG A 39 7.03 19.25 -5.22
C ARG A 39 6.10 18.07 -4.98
N VAL A 40 6.50 17.19 -4.07
CA VAL A 40 5.66 16.09 -3.58
C VAL A 40 5.21 16.41 -2.16
N ILE A 41 3.91 16.33 -1.90
CA ILE A 41 3.30 16.70 -0.63
C ILE A 41 2.55 15.50 -0.09
N ASP A 42 2.90 15.03 1.11
CA ASP A 42 2.07 14.09 1.85
C ASP A 42 0.89 14.85 2.47
N ILE A 43 -0.28 14.63 1.87
CA ILE A 43 -1.51 15.31 2.26
C ILE A 43 -2.21 14.65 3.45
N THR A 44 -1.76 13.48 3.89
CA THR A 44 -2.38 12.75 5.00
C THR A 44 -2.06 13.37 6.35
N VAL A 45 -1.11 14.31 6.40
CA VAL A 45 -0.81 15.10 7.60
C VAL A 45 -1.77 16.29 7.81
N PHE A 46 -2.68 16.53 6.88
CA PHE A 46 -3.71 17.56 6.96
C PHE A 46 -5.07 16.97 7.28
N ASN A 47 -5.97 17.81 7.75
CA ASN A 47 -7.37 17.43 7.99
C ASN A 47 -8.23 17.73 6.75
N GLY A 48 -8.01 16.95 5.69
CA GLY A 48 -8.67 17.22 4.43
C GLY A 48 -8.11 18.43 3.69
N PHE A 49 -8.95 19.14 2.95
CA PHE A 49 -8.59 20.38 2.26
C PHE A 49 -8.73 21.58 3.21
N ASP A 50 -7.87 21.62 4.22
CA ASP A 50 -7.84 22.65 5.27
C ASP A 50 -7.07 23.92 4.85
N ASP A 51 -7.07 24.92 5.73
CA ASP A 51 -6.47 26.22 5.44
C ASP A 51 -4.94 26.15 5.34
N GLU A 52 -4.28 25.22 6.03
CA GLU A 52 -2.82 25.06 5.91
C GLU A 52 -2.43 24.48 4.54
N LEU A 53 -3.17 23.47 4.06
CA LEU A 53 -2.95 22.92 2.71
C LEU A 53 -3.24 23.98 1.63
N LYS A 54 -4.31 24.78 1.79
CA LYS A 54 -4.59 25.90 0.89
C LYS A 54 -3.45 26.90 0.86
N ALA A 55 -2.94 27.30 2.02
CA ALA A 55 -1.82 28.23 2.14
C ALA A 55 -0.54 27.69 1.47
N ILE A 56 -0.26 26.38 1.59
CA ILE A 56 0.86 25.75 0.88
C ILE A 56 0.67 25.87 -0.63
N LEU A 57 -0.52 25.54 -1.13
CA LEU A 57 -0.82 25.65 -2.57
C LEU A 57 -0.71 27.11 -3.07
N GLU A 58 -1.12 28.09 -2.27
CA GLU A 58 -0.95 29.52 -2.58
C GLU A 58 0.52 29.94 -2.69
N LYS A 59 1.40 29.29 -1.94
CA LYS A 59 2.86 29.52 -2.03
C LYS A 59 3.51 28.85 -3.22
N LEU A 60 2.98 27.71 -3.65
CA LEU A 60 3.61 26.87 -4.68
C LEU A 60 3.04 27.09 -6.09
N ILE A 61 1.75 27.41 -6.20
CA ILE A 61 1.09 27.60 -7.49
C ILE A 61 1.37 29.00 -8.03
N SER A 62 1.93 29.05 -9.22
CA SER A 62 2.16 30.28 -10.00
C SER A 62 1.63 30.12 -11.43
N ASP A 63 1.79 31.15 -12.26
CA ASP A 63 1.49 31.11 -13.70
C ASP A 63 2.35 30.09 -14.47
N LYS A 64 3.47 29.64 -13.88
CA LYS A 64 4.37 28.63 -14.42
C LYS A 64 4.07 27.21 -13.97
N THR A 65 3.15 27.04 -13.01
CA THR A 65 2.72 25.72 -12.57
C THR A 65 1.80 25.09 -13.62
N LEU A 66 2.26 23.99 -14.19
CA LEU A 66 1.57 23.30 -15.28
C LEU A 66 0.39 22.48 -14.78
N TRP A 67 0.59 21.76 -13.63
CA TRP A 67 -0.44 20.92 -13.07
C TRP A 67 -0.27 20.62 -11.57
N VAL A 68 -1.40 20.24 -10.96
CA VAL A 68 -1.46 19.61 -9.64
C VAL A 68 -2.07 18.23 -9.79
N GLY A 69 -1.33 17.21 -9.36
CA GLY A 69 -1.76 15.81 -9.43
C GLY A 69 -2.02 15.22 -8.05
N PHE A 70 -2.92 14.25 -7.97
CA PHE A 70 -3.19 13.51 -6.76
C PHE A 70 -3.39 12.01 -7.01
N SER A 71 -3.02 11.18 -6.03
CA SER A 71 -3.22 9.73 -6.10
C SER A 71 -4.65 9.36 -5.75
N THR A 72 -5.33 8.60 -6.60
CA THR A 72 -6.69 8.11 -6.33
C THR A 72 -6.73 7.07 -5.21
N ASN A 73 -5.60 6.43 -4.87
CA ASN A 73 -5.55 5.45 -3.79
C ASN A 73 -5.71 6.08 -2.41
N PHE A 74 -5.19 7.30 -2.23
CA PHE A 74 -5.19 8.02 -0.94
C PHE A 74 -6.12 9.22 -0.93
N PHE A 75 -6.69 9.56 -2.06
CA PHE A 75 -7.52 10.73 -2.25
C PHE A 75 -8.78 10.74 -1.36
N ALA A 76 -9.40 9.57 -1.17
CA ALA A 76 -10.55 9.43 -0.30
C ALA A 76 -10.26 9.90 1.14
N THR A 77 -9.04 9.66 1.63
CA THR A 77 -8.63 10.07 2.98
C THR A 77 -8.48 11.58 3.08
N LEU A 78 -7.87 12.22 2.06
CA LEU A 78 -7.68 13.66 2.05
C LEU A 78 -8.99 14.44 2.13
N PHE A 79 -10.00 13.98 1.41
CA PHE A 79 -11.28 14.70 1.29
C PHE A 79 -12.37 14.10 2.19
N ASN A 80 -12.00 13.39 3.26
CA ASN A 80 -12.95 12.68 4.14
C ASN A 80 -13.92 11.76 3.38
N MET A 81 -13.53 11.34 2.19
CA MET A 81 -14.30 10.34 1.46
C MET A 81 -14.11 9.00 2.16
N PRO A 82 -15.17 8.22 2.40
CA PRO A 82 -15.02 6.90 3.02
C PRO A 82 -14.03 6.07 2.21
N LEU A 83 -13.02 5.52 2.87
CA LEU A 83 -12.06 4.56 2.29
C LEU A 83 -12.74 3.26 1.84
N ASP A 84 -14.02 3.14 2.14
CA ASP A 84 -14.83 2.03 1.71
C ASP A 84 -14.93 2.00 0.19
N LEU A 85 -14.18 1.09 -0.41
CA LEU A 85 -14.21 0.82 -1.83
C LEU A 85 -15.61 0.49 -2.34
N SER A 86 -16.49 0.02 -1.44
CA SER A 86 -17.88 -0.30 -1.71
C SER A 86 -18.80 0.91 -1.78
N ASN A 87 -18.39 2.06 -1.25
CA ASN A 87 -19.14 3.32 -1.28
C ASN A 87 -18.71 4.28 -2.39
N MET A 88 -18.00 3.81 -3.39
CA MET A 88 -17.55 4.65 -4.51
C MET A 88 -18.73 5.21 -5.34
N SER A 89 -19.93 4.69 -5.17
CA SER A 89 -21.18 5.27 -5.72
C SER A 89 -21.73 6.44 -4.92
N ARG A 90 -21.25 6.66 -3.69
CA ARG A 90 -21.65 7.78 -2.84
C ARG A 90 -20.59 8.88 -2.86
N ILE A 91 -20.50 9.57 -3.95
CA ILE A 91 -19.86 10.88 -4.02
C ILE A 91 -20.85 11.92 -3.41
N GLY A 92 -21.22 11.69 -2.16
CA GLY A 92 -21.88 12.74 -1.37
C GLY A 92 -20.88 13.72 -0.75
N ALA A 93 -19.58 13.49 -0.93
CA ALA A 93 -18.49 14.34 -0.46
C ALA A 93 -17.73 15.00 -1.62
N ASP A 94 -18.44 15.33 -2.69
CA ASP A 94 -17.85 16.06 -3.83
C ASP A 94 -17.35 17.44 -3.46
N GLN A 95 -17.87 18.05 -2.42
CA GLN A 95 -17.59 19.46 -2.10
C GLN A 95 -16.12 19.74 -1.80
N PRO A 96 -15.40 18.96 -0.96
CA PRO A 96 -13.96 19.20 -0.74
C PRO A 96 -13.12 19.08 -2.02
N LEU A 97 -13.48 18.16 -2.92
CA LEU A 97 -12.83 18.03 -4.22
C LEU A 97 -13.13 19.23 -5.13
N ILE A 98 -14.37 19.67 -5.15
CA ILE A 98 -14.79 20.85 -5.91
C ILE A 98 -14.06 22.09 -5.39
N ASP A 99 -14.01 22.28 -4.08
CA ASP A 99 -13.31 23.39 -3.43
C ASP A 99 -11.81 23.40 -3.75
N PHE A 100 -11.17 22.23 -3.72
CA PHE A 100 -9.78 22.08 -4.14
C PHE A 100 -9.57 22.48 -5.61
N ILE A 101 -10.41 22.01 -6.52
CA ILE A 101 -10.32 22.33 -7.95
C ILE A 101 -10.52 23.83 -8.18
N ILE A 102 -11.53 24.41 -7.54
CA ILE A 102 -11.82 25.85 -7.62
C ILE A 102 -10.65 26.66 -7.10
N HIS A 103 -10.09 26.28 -5.94
CA HIS A 103 -8.95 26.96 -5.34
C HIS A 103 -7.72 26.94 -6.26
N CYS A 104 -7.34 25.78 -6.79
CA CYS A 104 -6.21 25.66 -7.71
C CYS A 104 -6.41 26.52 -8.97
N ARG A 105 -7.61 26.50 -9.56
CA ARG A 105 -7.94 27.27 -10.76
C ARG A 105 -8.07 28.78 -10.50
N LYS A 106 -8.40 29.19 -9.27
CA LYS A 106 -8.35 30.58 -8.87
C LYS A 106 -6.92 31.11 -8.83
N LEU A 107 -5.98 30.29 -8.37
CA LEU A 107 -4.56 30.65 -8.33
C LEU A 107 -3.92 30.66 -9.73
N ASN A 108 -4.25 29.69 -10.56
CA ASN A 108 -3.82 29.62 -11.95
C ASN A 108 -4.95 29.06 -12.84
N PRO A 109 -5.65 29.92 -13.63
CA PRO A 109 -6.75 29.48 -14.48
C PRO A 109 -6.39 28.46 -15.56
N LYS A 110 -5.10 28.34 -15.91
CA LYS A 110 -4.59 27.41 -16.90
C LYS A 110 -4.14 26.07 -16.30
N ILE A 111 -4.12 25.97 -14.97
CA ILE A 111 -3.61 24.79 -14.29
C ILE A 111 -4.43 23.55 -14.66
N LYS A 112 -3.74 22.45 -14.92
CA LYS A 112 -4.39 21.16 -15.12
C LYS A 112 -4.49 20.41 -13.81
N ILE A 113 -5.62 19.80 -13.56
CA ILE A 113 -5.83 18.89 -12.42
C ILE A 113 -5.73 17.48 -12.93
N VAL A 114 -4.89 16.67 -12.27
CA VAL A 114 -4.53 15.32 -12.70
C VAL A 114 -4.86 14.33 -11.60
N ALA A 115 -5.60 13.28 -11.93
CA ALA A 115 -5.85 12.16 -11.02
C ALA A 115 -5.05 10.95 -11.48
N GLY A 116 -4.21 10.39 -10.62
CA GLY A 116 -3.40 9.21 -10.90
C GLY A 116 -3.83 7.99 -10.10
N GLY A 117 -3.73 6.79 -10.68
CA GLY A 117 -4.06 5.53 -10.03
C GLY A 117 -5.13 4.73 -10.77
N PHE A 118 -5.46 3.56 -10.23
CA PHE A 118 -6.32 2.58 -10.89
C PHE A 118 -7.83 2.76 -10.64
N LYS A 119 -8.21 3.63 -9.71
CA LYS A 119 -9.64 3.87 -9.44
C LYS A 119 -10.23 4.77 -10.49
N THR A 120 -11.09 4.21 -11.32
CA THR A 120 -11.80 4.93 -12.37
C THR A 120 -13.05 5.59 -11.80
N TRP A 121 -13.11 6.89 -11.97
CA TRP A 121 -14.30 7.68 -11.70
C TRP A 121 -14.63 8.49 -12.95
N ASN A 122 -15.82 9.06 -13.01
CA ASN A 122 -16.16 9.95 -14.11
C ASN A 122 -15.48 11.33 -13.92
N TRP A 123 -14.15 11.35 -14.03
CA TRP A 123 -13.32 12.53 -13.84
C TRP A 123 -13.59 13.64 -14.87
N ALA A 124 -14.13 13.27 -16.04
CA ALA A 124 -14.51 14.24 -17.06
C ALA A 124 -15.53 15.27 -16.57
N ARG A 125 -16.42 14.87 -15.65
CA ARG A 125 -17.39 15.76 -14.98
C ARG A 125 -16.73 16.95 -14.30
N TYR A 126 -15.54 16.77 -13.75
CA TYR A 126 -14.79 17.83 -13.06
C TYR A 126 -13.71 18.46 -13.92
N LYS A 127 -13.62 18.13 -15.19
CA LYS A 127 -12.52 18.53 -16.07
C LYS A 127 -11.14 18.17 -15.49
N ILE A 128 -11.04 16.96 -14.96
CA ILE A 128 -9.82 16.38 -14.43
C ILE A 128 -9.25 15.42 -15.48
N HIS A 129 -7.96 15.51 -15.73
CA HIS A 129 -7.24 14.54 -16.56
C HIS A 129 -6.97 13.29 -15.71
N HIS A 130 -7.48 12.15 -16.13
CA HIS A 130 -7.32 10.89 -15.41
C HIS A 130 -6.26 10.02 -16.05
N PHE A 131 -5.34 9.56 -15.25
CA PHE A 131 -4.29 8.63 -15.61
C PHE A 131 -4.48 7.30 -14.92
N MET A 132 -4.50 6.29 -15.74
CA MET A 132 -4.48 4.93 -15.25
C MET A 132 -3.11 4.33 -15.47
N SER A 133 -2.51 3.81 -14.41
CA SER A 133 -1.24 3.10 -14.51
C SER A 133 -1.39 1.69 -15.09
N TYR A 134 -2.62 1.27 -15.40
CA TYR A 134 -2.91 -0.07 -15.91
C TYR A 134 -3.95 0.03 -17.03
N SER A 135 -3.60 -0.36 -18.22
CA SER A 135 -4.54 -0.67 -19.30
C SER A 135 -4.26 -2.09 -19.75
N ASP A 136 -5.22 -2.95 -19.68
CA ASP A 136 -5.08 -4.36 -20.05
C ASP A 136 -4.10 -5.18 -19.18
N ARG A 137 -3.69 -6.36 -19.66
CA ARG A 137 -2.59 -7.14 -19.10
C ARG A 137 -1.23 -6.47 -19.35
N GLU A 138 -1.17 -5.58 -20.29
CA GLU A 138 -0.05 -4.70 -20.46
C GLU A 138 -0.22 -3.56 -19.47
N VAL A 139 0.50 -3.64 -18.37
CA VAL A 139 0.68 -2.52 -17.49
C VAL A 139 1.31 -1.43 -18.33
N VAL A 140 0.53 -0.43 -18.63
CA VAL A 140 1.10 0.84 -19.00
C VAL A 140 1.67 1.40 -17.71
N ASP A 141 2.92 1.06 -17.46
CA ASP A 141 3.70 1.80 -16.50
C ASP A 141 3.58 3.29 -16.86
N TYR A 142 3.56 4.15 -15.86
CA TYR A 142 3.66 5.58 -16.09
C TYR A 142 4.80 5.93 -17.03
N THR A 143 5.89 5.19 -16.96
CA THR A 143 7.04 5.39 -17.84
C THR A 143 6.79 4.95 -19.27
N ASP A 144 6.08 3.87 -19.52
CA ASP A 144 5.69 3.46 -20.87
C ASP A 144 4.65 4.42 -21.45
N TRP A 145 3.84 4.99 -20.60
CA TRP A 145 2.86 5.98 -20.97
C TRP A 145 3.50 7.36 -21.22
N LEU A 146 4.44 7.79 -20.38
CA LEU A 146 5.29 8.96 -20.63
C LEU A 146 6.15 8.79 -21.88
N ALA A 147 6.53 7.56 -22.23
CA ALA A 147 7.26 7.23 -23.47
C ALA A 147 6.37 7.19 -24.72
N GLY A 148 5.09 7.53 -24.62
CA GLY A 148 4.19 7.60 -25.77
C GLY A 148 3.76 6.24 -26.34
N LYS A 149 3.92 5.16 -25.59
CA LYS A 149 3.45 3.83 -26.00
C LYS A 149 1.97 3.59 -25.77
N GLY A 150 1.28 4.51 -25.08
CA GLY A 150 -0.16 4.53 -24.93
C GLY A 150 -0.80 5.63 -25.77
N LYS A 151 -2.11 5.57 -26.00
CA LYS A 151 -2.86 6.60 -26.75
C LYS A 151 -2.89 7.97 -26.05
N THR A 152 -2.33 8.09 -24.85
CA THR A 152 -2.33 9.29 -24.03
C THR A 152 -0.96 9.48 -23.39
N ASP A 153 -0.12 10.23 -24.03
CA ASP A 153 1.17 10.69 -23.54
C ASP A 153 0.97 11.73 -22.41
N LEU A 154 1.70 11.62 -21.30
CA LEU A 154 1.69 12.62 -20.23
C LEU A 154 2.06 14.01 -20.78
N SER A 155 2.97 14.09 -21.72
CA SER A 155 3.34 15.31 -22.41
C SER A 155 2.16 15.95 -23.14
N TYR A 156 1.30 15.15 -23.78
CA TYR A 156 0.11 15.64 -24.46
C TYR A 156 -0.91 16.22 -23.47
N HIS A 157 -1.18 15.50 -22.36
CA HIS A 157 -2.16 15.92 -21.38
C HIS A 157 -1.67 17.09 -20.49
N LEU A 158 -0.38 17.15 -20.21
CA LEU A 158 0.21 18.13 -19.30
C LEU A 158 0.87 19.31 -19.97
N GLY A 159 0.97 19.30 -21.32
CA GLY A 159 1.68 20.33 -22.06
C GLY A 159 3.20 20.30 -21.83
N VAL A 160 3.70 19.16 -21.37
CA VAL A 160 5.11 18.91 -21.14
C VAL A 160 5.76 18.60 -22.48
N THR A 161 6.89 19.20 -22.79
CA THR A 161 7.50 19.13 -24.13
C THR A 161 8.03 17.75 -24.49
N LYS A 162 7.90 17.42 -25.76
CA LYS A 162 8.35 16.19 -26.41
C LYS A 162 9.86 15.98 -26.32
N GLY A 163 10.28 14.74 -26.22
CA GLY A 163 11.59 14.31 -26.65
C GLY A 163 12.49 13.69 -25.61
N GLN A 164 11.99 13.34 -24.44
CA GLN A 164 12.78 12.60 -23.46
C GLN A 164 12.34 11.15 -23.41
N GLU A 165 13.30 10.25 -23.48
CA GLU A 165 13.08 8.83 -23.23
C GLU A 165 12.86 8.64 -21.72
N PHE A 166 11.64 8.33 -21.34
CA PHE A 166 11.33 7.90 -19.99
C PHE A 166 11.74 6.45 -19.79
N LYS A 167 12.30 6.17 -18.64
CA LYS A 167 12.76 4.82 -18.30
C LYS A 167 11.56 3.90 -18.07
N ASN A 168 11.58 2.73 -18.67
CA ASN A 168 10.61 1.70 -18.35
C ASN A 168 10.80 1.18 -16.90
N PHE A 169 9.87 0.39 -16.38
CA PHE A 169 9.93 -0.11 -15.00
C PHE A 169 11.28 -0.76 -14.66
N THR A 170 11.82 -1.60 -15.53
CA THR A 170 13.03 -2.39 -15.25
C THR A 170 14.29 -1.53 -15.08
N SER A 171 14.28 -0.31 -15.58
CA SER A 171 15.36 0.67 -15.49
C SER A 171 14.98 1.95 -14.73
N SER A 172 13.79 2.01 -14.14
CA SER A 172 13.35 3.13 -13.33
C SER A 172 13.87 3.05 -11.90
N GLN A 173 14.00 4.21 -11.26
CA GLN A 173 14.33 4.33 -9.84
C GLN A 173 13.53 5.47 -9.21
N ILE A 174 13.47 5.51 -7.88
CA ILE A 174 12.97 6.65 -7.14
C ILE A 174 14.18 7.39 -6.57
N GLN A 175 14.28 8.68 -6.89
CA GLN A 175 15.27 9.58 -6.32
C GLN A 175 14.54 10.66 -5.52
N TYR A 176 14.78 10.64 -4.22
CA TYR A 176 14.24 11.66 -3.33
C TYR A 176 15.11 12.91 -3.34
N GLU A 177 14.48 14.07 -3.19
CA GLU A 177 15.16 15.35 -3.06
C GLU A 177 14.91 15.96 -1.68
N GLU A 178 15.69 16.96 -1.29
CA GLU A 178 15.54 17.66 0.00
C GLU A 178 14.13 18.24 0.18
N THR A 179 13.52 18.67 -0.92
CA THR A 179 12.15 19.18 -0.95
C THR A 179 11.08 18.13 -0.65
N ASP A 180 11.42 16.85 -0.65
CA ASP A 180 10.50 15.73 -0.34
C ASP A 180 10.34 15.49 1.17
N ILE A 181 11.01 16.28 1.99
CA ILE A 181 10.96 16.20 3.45
C ILE A 181 11.30 14.79 3.95
N MET A 182 12.58 14.48 3.95
CA MET A 182 13.09 13.21 4.48
C MET A 182 13.36 13.35 5.98
N LEU A 183 12.60 12.63 6.80
CA LEU A 183 12.83 12.59 8.25
C LEU A 183 13.88 11.53 8.61
N PRO A 184 14.69 11.74 9.67
CA PRO A 184 15.64 10.74 10.12
C PRO A 184 14.98 9.41 10.48
N GLY A 185 15.59 8.31 10.06
CA GLY A 185 15.11 6.95 10.35
C GLY A 185 13.88 6.51 9.56
N MET A 186 13.44 7.26 8.55
CA MET A 186 12.31 6.86 7.72
C MET A 186 12.58 5.53 7.02
N THR A 187 11.57 4.67 7.04
CA THR A 187 11.50 3.50 6.16
C THR A 187 11.10 3.94 4.77
N LEU A 188 11.85 3.52 3.76
CA LEU A 188 11.53 3.81 2.37
C LEU A 188 10.93 2.59 1.66
N PRO A 189 9.90 2.79 0.84
CA PRO A 189 9.41 1.75 -0.04
C PRO A 189 10.33 1.62 -1.25
N ILE A 190 10.59 0.37 -1.64
CA ILE A 190 11.25 0.03 -2.91
C ILE A 190 10.39 -0.96 -3.66
N GLU A 191 10.23 -0.74 -4.93
CA GLU A 191 9.57 -1.63 -5.88
C GLU A 191 10.66 -2.41 -6.63
N ILE A 192 10.83 -3.70 -6.30
CA ILE A 192 11.85 -4.57 -6.91
C ILE A 192 11.27 -5.26 -8.15
N SER A 193 10.02 -5.74 -8.03
CA SER A 193 9.30 -6.35 -9.13
C SER A 193 7.81 -6.03 -9.08
N ARG A 194 7.12 -6.21 -10.21
CA ARG A 194 5.68 -6.06 -10.32
C ARG A 194 4.98 -7.36 -10.61
N GLY A 195 3.77 -7.47 -10.08
CA GLY A 195 2.86 -8.56 -10.37
C GLY A 195 3.21 -9.87 -9.68
N CYS A 196 2.33 -10.84 -9.83
CA CYS A 196 2.42 -12.15 -9.21
C CYS A 196 2.24 -13.23 -10.28
N ILE A 197 3.00 -14.33 -10.21
CA ILE A 197 2.85 -15.48 -11.13
C ILE A 197 1.55 -16.27 -10.89
N PHE A 198 0.90 -16.05 -9.74
CA PHE A 198 -0.34 -16.74 -9.37
C PHE A 198 -1.59 -15.99 -9.81
N ARG A 199 -2.72 -16.71 -9.83
CA ARG A 199 -4.06 -16.19 -10.12
C ARG A 199 -5.04 -16.65 -9.06
N CYS A 200 -4.83 -16.20 -7.81
CA CYS A 200 -5.76 -16.46 -6.73
C CYS A 200 -7.13 -15.86 -7.06
N LYS A 201 -8.22 -16.61 -6.84
CA LYS A 201 -9.54 -16.25 -7.37
C LYS A 201 -10.18 -15.01 -6.75
N PHE A 202 -9.74 -14.61 -5.57
CA PHE A 202 -10.18 -13.39 -4.90
C PHE A 202 -9.34 -12.15 -5.27
N CYS A 203 -8.21 -12.35 -5.92
CA CYS A 203 -7.22 -11.31 -6.15
C CYS A 203 -7.47 -10.59 -7.49
N ALA A 204 -7.62 -9.28 -7.42
CA ALA A 204 -7.89 -8.41 -8.56
C ALA A 204 -6.65 -7.60 -9.00
N PHE A 205 -5.44 -7.97 -8.58
CA PHE A 205 -4.25 -7.28 -9.04
C PHE A 205 -4.03 -7.48 -10.55
N PRO A 206 -3.70 -6.40 -11.30
CA PRO A 206 -3.72 -6.42 -12.76
C PRO A 206 -2.65 -7.32 -13.40
N LEU A 207 -1.51 -7.50 -12.74
CA LEU A 207 -0.42 -8.35 -13.23
C LEU A 207 -0.42 -9.76 -12.63
N ASN A 208 -1.58 -10.25 -12.22
CA ASN A 208 -1.73 -11.63 -11.79
C ASN A 208 -1.56 -12.60 -12.97
N GLY A 209 -0.74 -13.63 -12.76
CA GLY A 209 -0.40 -14.64 -13.75
C GLY A 209 0.58 -14.12 -14.81
N LYS A 210 1.48 -13.21 -14.43
CA LYS A 210 2.64 -12.83 -15.25
C LYS A 210 3.55 -14.04 -15.52
N THR A 211 4.35 -13.95 -16.54
CA THR A 211 5.40 -14.94 -16.81
C THR A 211 6.52 -14.79 -15.76
N LYS A 212 7.09 -15.93 -15.33
CA LYS A 212 8.22 -15.95 -14.43
C LYS A 212 9.39 -15.11 -15.01
N GLY A 213 9.97 -14.25 -14.17
CA GLY A 213 11.09 -13.38 -14.58
C GLY A 213 10.70 -12.06 -15.25
N GLU A 214 9.42 -11.85 -15.57
CA GLU A 214 8.96 -10.55 -16.07
C GLU A 214 8.90 -9.50 -14.95
N TRP A 215 9.04 -8.24 -15.36
CA TRP A 215 8.85 -7.07 -14.49
C TRP A 215 9.76 -7.06 -13.25
N ILE A 216 11.04 -7.43 -13.40
CA ILE A 216 12.07 -7.32 -12.37
C ILE A 216 13.00 -6.16 -12.74
N LYS A 217 13.26 -5.26 -11.80
CA LYS A 217 14.27 -4.21 -11.98
C LYS A 217 15.66 -4.80 -12.17
N LYS A 218 16.47 -4.14 -12.96
CA LYS A 218 17.87 -4.53 -13.16
C LYS A 218 18.67 -4.37 -11.88
N ALA A 219 19.57 -5.32 -11.62
CA ALA A 219 20.35 -5.36 -10.38
C ALA A 219 21.19 -4.09 -10.16
N GLU A 220 21.80 -3.56 -11.22
CA GLU A 220 22.60 -2.33 -11.18
C GLU A 220 21.74 -1.11 -10.79
N ILE A 221 20.49 -1.05 -11.25
CA ILE A 221 19.55 0.03 -10.91
C ILE A 221 19.15 -0.06 -9.45
N LEU A 222 18.83 -1.27 -8.97
CA LEU A 222 18.50 -1.48 -7.56
C LEU A 222 19.66 -1.12 -6.63
N ARG A 223 20.88 -1.55 -6.95
CA ARG A 223 22.05 -1.17 -6.17
C ARG A 223 22.23 0.35 -6.11
N ALA A 224 22.12 1.03 -7.24
CA ALA A 224 22.23 2.48 -7.29
C ALA A 224 21.15 3.17 -6.43
N GLU A 225 19.91 2.66 -6.45
CA GLU A 225 18.82 3.20 -5.65
C GLU A 225 19.05 3.00 -4.14
N PHE A 226 19.55 1.81 -3.71
CA PHE A 226 19.89 1.56 -2.31
C PHE A 226 21.07 2.43 -1.85
N ILE A 227 22.12 2.59 -2.67
CA ILE A 227 23.29 3.40 -2.35
C ILE A 227 22.91 4.88 -2.24
N ASP A 228 22.16 5.43 -3.20
CA ASP A 228 21.69 6.82 -3.16
C ASP A 228 20.86 7.10 -1.90
N ASN A 229 19.94 6.20 -1.55
CA ASN A 229 19.13 6.33 -0.33
C ASN A 229 19.98 6.28 0.96
N TYR A 230 21.03 5.46 0.98
CA TYR A 230 21.94 5.38 2.12
C TYR A 230 22.83 6.61 2.24
N GLU A 231 23.49 7.00 1.15
CA GLU A 231 24.44 8.12 1.14
C GLU A 231 23.75 9.46 1.43
N ARG A 232 22.55 9.67 0.89
CA ARG A 232 21.84 10.95 1.06
C ARG A 232 20.99 11.01 2.32
N TRP A 233 20.40 9.90 2.73
CA TRP A 233 19.38 9.89 3.79
C TRP A 233 19.70 8.98 4.97
N GLY A 234 20.77 8.19 4.88
CA GLY A 234 21.14 7.21 5.91
C GLY A 234 20.14 6.05 6.02
N THR A 235 19.31 5.80 5.00
CA THR A 235 18.26 4.80 5.06
C THR A 235 18.80 3.39 4.93
N THR A 236 18.45 2.54 5.88
CA THR A 236 18.79 1.10 5.90
C THR A 236 17.56 0.20 6.08
N ASN A 237 16.38 0.77 6.32
CA ASN A 237 15.15 0.00 6.52
C ASN A 237 14.17 0.24 5.38
N TYR A 238 13.62 -0.85 4.82
CA TYR A 238 12.83 -0.81 3.60
C TYR A 238 11.54 -1.63 3.66
N ILE A 239 10.54 -1.19 2.90
CA ILE A 239 9.37 -1.98 2.53
C ILE A 239 9.50 -2.33 1.04
N PHE A 240 9.54 -3.62 0.71
CA PHE A 240 9.46 -4.02 -0.69
C PHE A 240 7.98 -4.08 -1.09
N SER A 241 7.61 -3.21 -2.01
CA SER A 241 6.22 -3.03 -2.46
C SER A 241 5.78 -4.08 -3.50
N ASP A 242 6.46 -5.21 -3.55
CA ASP A 242 6.20 -6.30 -4.48
C ASP A 242 4.91 -7.04 -4.13
N ASP A 243 4.11 -7.42 -5.12
CA ASP A 243 2.93 -8.29 -4.93
C ASP A 243 3.33 -9.70 -4.43
N THR A 244 4.49 -10.17 -4.85
CA THR A 244 5.14 -11.40 -4.37
C THR A 244 6.64 -11.32 -4.61
N TYR A 245 7.41 -11.17 -3.55
CA TYR A 245 8.86 -11.04 -3.69
C TYR A 245 9.52 -12.35 -4.15
N ASN A 246 9.17 -13.48 -3.54
CA ASN A 246 9.82 -14.78 -3.75
C ASN A 246 9.15 -15.62 -4.86
N ASP A 247 8.74 -15.00 -5.96
CA ASP A 247 8.04 -15.68 -7.06
C ASP A 247 8.88 -16.73 -7.81
N SER A 248 10.21 -16.75 -7.62
CA SER A 248 11.08 -17.84 -8.06
C SER A 248 12.38 -17.90 -7.25
N LEU A 249 12.99 -19.11 -7.20
CA LEU A 249 14.31 -19.30 -6.59
C LEU A 249 15.39 -18.48 -7.34
N ASP A 250 15.34 -18.50 -8.66
CA ASP A 250 16.32 -17.78 -9.50
C ASP A 250 16.31 -16.25 -9.22
N LYS A 251 15.11 -15.66 -9.04
CA LYS A 251 14.98 -14.26 -8.66
C LYS A 251 15.58 -13.98 -7.29
N VAL A 252 15.27 -14.84 -6.30
CA VAL A 252 15.79 -14.66 -4.93
C VAL A 252 17.31 -14.76 -4.92
N LYS A 253 17.90 -15.76 -5.61
CA LYS A 253 19.36 -15.89 -5.77
C LYS A 253 19.96 -14.70 -6.49
N LEU A 254 19.40 -14.31 -7.64
CA LEU A 254 19.88 -13.16 -8.41
C LEU A 254 19.94 -11.88 -7.54
N LEU A 255 18.88 -11.61 -6.80
CA LEU A 255 18.83 -10.42 -5.94
C LEU A 255 19.80 -10.52 -4.77
N HIS A 256 19.94 -11.70 -4.15
CA HIS A 256 20.96 -11.92 -3.12
C HIS A 256 22.37 -11.68 -3.68
N ASP A 257 22.74 -12.36 -4.77
CA ASP A 257 24.10 -12.36 -5.28
C ASP A 257 24.49 -11.06 -5.99
N GLU A 258 23.55 -10.45 -6.72
CA GLU A 258 23.84 -9.28 -7.55
C GLU A 258 23.41 -7.95 -6.94
N VAL A 259 22.60 -7.97 -5.87
CA VAL A 259 22.17 -6.72 -5.20
C VAL A 259 22.65 -6.72 -3.75
N PHE A 260 22.06 -7.54 -2.89
CA PHE A 260 22.22 -7.36 -1.44
C PHE A 260 23.63 -7.70 -0.93
N SER A 261 24.28 -8.75 -1.45
CA SER A 261 25.66 -9.11 -1.08
C SER A 261 26.70 -8.08 -1.56
N LYS A 262 26.35 -7.24 -2.53
CA LYS A 262 27.24 -6.19 -3.10
C LYS A 262 27.01 -4.80 -2.51
N LEU A 263 26.05 -4.64 -1.60
CA LEU A 263 25.88 -3.39 -0.88
C LEU A 263 27.00 -3.21 0.16
N PRO A 264 27.61 -2.01 0.30
CA PRO A 264 28.65 -1.77 1.30
C PRO A 264 28.09 -1.60 2.73
N PHE A 265 26.79 -1.77 2.92
CA PHE A 265 26.08 -1.69 4.19
C PHE A 265 24.99 -2.75 4.25
N LYS A 266 24.54 -3.05 5.47
CA LYS A 266 23.40 -3.98 5.68
C LYS A 266 22.10 -3.22 5.64
N ILE A 267 21.08 -3.86 5.08
CA ILE A 267 19.69 -3.38 5.10
C ILE A 267 18.80 -4.33 5.89
N THR A 268 17.65 -3.81 6.30
CA THR A 268 16.54 -4.59 6.83
C THR A 268 15.30 -4.32 6.00
N TRP A 269 14.47 -5.33 5.82
CA TRP A 269 13.29 -5.16 4.98
C TRP A 269 12.14 -6.08 5.33
N THR A 270 10.96 -5.71 4.84
CA THR A 270 9.69 -6.45 4.93
C THR A 270 9.07 -6.60 3.55
N SER A 271 8.46 -7.75 3.26
CA SER A 271 7.73 -7.96 2.00
C SER A 271 6.65 -9.03 2.10
N TYR A 272 5.78 -9.07 1.09
CA TYR A 272 4.89 -10.20 0.82
C TYR A 272 5.66 -11.39 0.25
N LEU A 273 5.43 -12.56 0.84
CA LEU A 273 6.01 -13.84 0.42
C LEU A 273 4.93 -14.88 0.17
N ARG A 274 5.23 -15.83 -0.72
CA ARG A 274 4.39 -17.00 -0.96
C ARG A 274 4.98 -18.21 -0.24
N MET A 275 4.18 -18.78 0.65
CA MET A 275 4.59 -19.93 1.47
C MET A 275 4.78 -21.20 0.64
N ASP A 276 3.91 -21.48 -0.31
CA ASP A 276 4.01 -22.64 -1.19
C ASP A 276 5.31 -22.67 -2.02
N LEU A 277 5.84 -21.50 -2.40
CA LEU A 277 7.14 -21.40 -3.06
C LEU A 277 8.30 -21.62 -2.08
N LEU A 278 8.18 -21.08 -0.88
CA LEU A 278 9.20 -21.28 0.16
C LEU A 278 9.28 -22.75 0.62
N MET A 279 8.14 -23.44 0.71
CA MET A 279 8.10 -24.87 1.01
C MET A 279 8.66 -25.72 -0.13
N ARG A 280 8.44 -25.29 -1.38
CA ARG A 280 8.98 -25.99 -2.56
C ARG A 280 10.49 -25.79 -2.73
N PHE A 281 11.00 -24.65 -2.33
CA PHE A 281 12.40 -24.24 -2.43
C PHE A 281 12.87 -23.69 -1.08
N PRO A 282 13.09 -24.58 -0.08
CA PRO A 282 13.39 -24.17 1.31
C PRO A 282 14.69 -23.35 1.42
N GLU A 283 15.63 -23.53 0.51
CA GLU A 283 16.87 -22.75 0.44
C GLU A 283 16.62 -21.24 0.27
N GLN A 284 15.48 -20.84 -0.23
CA GLN A 284 15.10 -19.41 -0.24
C GLN A 284 15.14 -18.78 1.15
N ALA A 285 14.84 -19.56 2.19
CA ALA A 285 14.78 -19.04 3.55
C ALA A 285 16.12 -18.42 4.00
N GLU A 286 17.23 -19.05 3.65
CA GLU A 286 18.56 -18.55 3.98
C GLU A 286 18.91 -17.29 3.17
N TYR A 287 18.71 -17.32 1.85
CA TYR A 287 18.94 -16.13 0.99
C TYR A 287 18.13 -14.91 1.44
N LEU A 288 16.86 -15.12 1.82
CA LEU A 288 15.99 -14.06 2.30
C LEU A 288 16.52 -13.46 3.62
N ARG A 289 16.91 -14.32 4.58
CA ARG A 289 17.48 -13.90 5.87
C ARG A 289 18.80 -13.14 5.68
N GLU A 290 19.71 -13.66 4.86
CA GLU A 290 21.00 -13.03 4.56
C GLU A 290 20.86 -11.70 3.84
N SER A 291 19.85 -11.57 2.97
CA SER A 291 19.50 -10.31 2.30
C SER A 291 18.89 -9.26 3.24
N GLY A 292 18.62 -9.59 4.50
CA GLY A 292 18.14 -8.65 5.51
C GLY A 292 16.64 -8.71 5.81
N LEU A 293 15.93 -9.78 5.42
CA LEU A 293 14.53 -9.98 5.81
C LEU A 293 14.38 -9.96 7.34
N ARG A 294 13.47 -9.13 7.86
CA ARG A 294 13.13 -9.05 9.29
C ARG A 294 11.67 -9.31 9.57
N SER A 295 10.79 -9.13 8.59
CA SER A 295 9.38 -9.48 8.72
C SER A 295 8.83 -10.00 7.40
N ALA A 296 8.20 -11.17 7.45
CA ALA A 296 7.56 -11.82 6.32
C ALA A 296 6.04 -11.74 6.43
N VAL A 297 5.38 -11.32 5.37
CA VAL A 297 3.91 -11.27 5.26
C VAL A 297 3.45 -12.36 4.32
N PHE A 298 2.68 -13.33 4.82
CA PHE A 298 2.16 -14.43 4.03
C PHE A 298 0.70 -14.26 3.67
N GLY A 299 0.34 -14.64 2.47
CA GLY A 299 -1.06 -14.78 2.07
C GLY A 299 -1.53 -16.21 2.31
N ILE A 300 -1.81 -16.61 3.55
CA ILE A 300 -2.37 -17.94 3.86
C ILE A 300 -3.88 -17.91 3.62
N GLU A 301 -4.54 -16.83 3.98
CA GLU A 301 -5.94 -16.45 3.72
C GLU A 301 -6.98 -17.24 4.54
N THR A 302 -6.73 -18.48 4.91
CA THR A 302 -7.69 -19.30 5.65
C THR A 302 -7.02 -20.53 6.28
N ILE A 303 -7.58 -21.04 7.38
CA ILE A 303 -7.23 -22.36 7.94
C ILE A 303 -8.12 -23.47 7.38
N ASN A 304 -9.20 -23.13 6.67
CA ASN A 304 -10.11 -24.10 6.05
C ASN A 304 -9.51 -24.65 4.74
N ALA A 305 -9.12 -25.91 4.74
CA ALA A 305 -8.48 -26.55 3.58
C ALA A 305 -9.37 -26.58 2.32
N LYS A 306 -10.70 -26.65 2.47
CA LYS A 306 -11.63 -26.59 1.32
C LYS A 306 -11.66 -25.19 0.71
N SER A 307 -11.76 -24.16 1.55
CA SER A 307 -11.69 -22.76 1.10
C SER A 307 -10.34 -22.48 0.44
N ALA A 308 -9.21 -22.91 1.03
CA ALA A 308 -7.88 -22.75 0.46
C ALA A 308 -7.77 -23.33 -0.97
N LYS A 309 -8.27 -24.56 -1.17
CA LYS A 309 -8.32 -25.18 -2.49
C LYS A 309 -9.16 -24.40 -3.50
N ILE A 310 -10.32 -23.90 -3.08
CA ILE A 310 -11.23 -23.14 -3.96
C ILE A 310 -10.57 -21.82 -4.40
N ILE A 311 -9.90 -21.12 -3.51
CA ILE A 311 -9.25 -19.84 -3.84
C ILE A 311 -7.92 -20.00 -4.61
N GLY A 312 -7.46 -21.22 -4.83
CA GLY A 312 -6.25 -21.51 -5.60
C GLY A 312 -4.95 -21.49 -4.80
N LYS A 313 -5.02 -21.82 -3.51
CA LYS A 313 -3.82 -22.12 -2.69
C LYS A 313 -3.46 -23.61 -2.83
N GLY A 314 -2.19 -23.86 -3.18
CA GLY A 314 -1.73 -25.22 -3.53
C GLY A 314 -1.42 -26.11 -2.34
N VAL A 315 -1.07 -25.53 -1.19
CA VAL A 315 -0.63 -26.25 0.01
C VAL A 315 -1.68 -26.12 1.13
N PRO A 316 -1.97 -27.21 1.86
CA PRO A 316 -2.88 -27.15 3.01
C PRO A 316 -2.43 -26.10 4.04
N PRO A 317 -3.36 -25.32 4.62
CA PRO A 317 -3.00 -24.23 5.54
C PRO A 317 -2.22 -24.69 6.77
N MET A 318 -2.56 -25.85 7.33
CA MET A 318 -1.87 -26.35 8.53
C MET A 318 -0.43 -26.79 8.24
N ASP A 319 -0.17 -27.36 7.07
CA ASP A 319 1.19 -27.70 6.64
C ASP A 319 2.05 -26.43 6.51
N GLN A 320 1.45 -25.31 6.04
CA GLN A 320 2.12 -24.00 6.01
C GLN A 320 2.45 -23.51 7.42
N MET A 321 1.54 -23.68 8.38
CA MET A 321 1.78 -23.28 9.78
C MET A 321 2.89 -24.09 10.43
N ASP A 322 2.92 -25.41 10.18
CA ASP A 322 3.99 -26.27 10.69
C ASP A 322 5.35 -25.88 10.09
N PHE A 323 5.40 -25.59 8.80
CA PHE A 323 6.61 -25.12 8.14
C PHE A 323 7.10 -23.76 8.69
N ILE A 324 6.21 -22.80 8.97
CA ILE A 324 6.57 -21.53 9.64
C ILE A 324 7.19 -21.82 11.00
N ARG A 325 6.61 -22.74 11.78
CA ARG A 325 7.12 -23.10 13.10
C ARG A 325 8.55 -23.66 12.99
N ASP A 326 8.80 -24.53 12.03
CA ASP A 326 10.13 -25.09 11.78
C ASP A 326 11.14 -24.02 11.36
N LEU A 327 10.76 -23.11 10.47
CA LEU A 327 11.60 -21.99 10.08
C LEU A 327 11.96 -21.10 11.28
N ARG A 328 11.02 -20.80 12.14
CA ARG A 328 11.24 -19.95 13.34
C ARG A 328 12.14 -20.62 14.37
N ASN A 329 12.13 -21.94 14.44
CA ASN A 329 13.02 -22.70 15.31
C ASN A 329 14.43 -22.87 14.74
N THR A 330 14.61 -22.62 13.44
CA THR A 330 15.86 -22.85 12.71
C THR A 330 16.41 -21.57 12.08
N THR A 331 16.14 -21.34 10.81
CA THR A 331 16.73 -20.28 9.98
C THR A 331 16.20 -18.88 10.33
N TRP A 332 14.93 -18.77 10.75
CA TRP A 332 14.25 -17.50 10.95
C TRP A 332 13.99 -17.13 12.42
N LYS A 333 14.94 -17.43 13.31
CA LYS A 333 14.82 -17.07 14.74
C LYS A 333 14.60 -15.57 14.95
N ASN A 334 15.18 -14.74 14.07
CA ASN A 334 15.09 -13.27 14.11
C ASN A 334 14.27 -12.71 12.93
N VAL A 335 13.29 -13.46 12.42
CA VAL A 335 12.36 -12.99 11.39
C VAL A 335 10.95 -13.12 11.93
N LEU A 336 10.24 -12.01 12.02
CA LEU A 336 8.83 -11.99 12.40
C LEU A 336 7.96 -12.49 11.25
N THR A 337 6.87 -13.14 11.59
CA THR A 337 5.94 -13.73 10.62
C THR A 337 4.53 -13.20 10.81
N SER A 338 3.87 -12.86 9.72
CA SER A 338 2.48 -12.42 9.73
C SER A 338 1.68 -12.99 8.57
N SER A 339 0.36 -13.06 8.72
CA SER A 339 -0.53 -13.45 7.64
C SER A 339 -1.84 -12.68 7.64
N GLY A 340 -2.40 -12.50 6.43
CA GLY A 340 -3.78 -12.11 6.25
C GLY A 340 -4.72 -13.33 6.26
N PHE A 341 -5.93 -13.13 6.81
CA PHE A 341 -7.02 -14.11 6.77
C PHE A 341 -8.29 -13.46 6.23
N ILE A 342 -9.08 -14.23 5.50
CA ILE A 342 -10.34 -13.81 4.90
C ILE A 342 -11.46 -14.67 5.47
N ILE A 343 -12.50 -14.04 6.02
CA ILE A 343 -13.72 -14.70 6.47
C ILE A 343 -14.80 -14.50 5.42
N GLY A 344 -15.57 -15.57 5.16
CA GLY A 344 -16.64 -15.58 4.19
C GLY A 344 -16.26 -16.14 2.83
N LEU A 345 -15.21 -16.94 2.77
CA LEU A 345 -14.82 -17.70 1.58
C LEU A 345 -15.86 -18.79 1.24
N PRO A 346 -15.88 -19.32 -0.02
CA PRO A 346 -17.00 -20.17 -0.51
C PRO A 346 -17.30 -21.45 0.30
N ALA A 347 -16.32 -22.00 1.03
CA ALA A 347 -16.55 -23.17 1.88
C ALA A 347 -16.59 -22.83 3.38
N ASP A 348 -16.60 -21.55 3.73
CA ASP A 348 -16.75 -21.12 5.12
C ASP A 348 -18.22 -21.21 5.55
N ASN A 349 -18.43 -21.32 6.85
CA ASN A 349 -19.73 -21.28 7.51
C ASN A 349 -19.67 -20.40 8.76
N VAL A 350 -20.71 -20.36 9.55
CA VAL A 350 -20.80 -19.51 10.76
C VAL A 350 -19.76 -19.86 11.82
N ASP A 351 -19.28 -21.11 11.85
CA ASP A 351 -18.30 -21.61 12.84
C ASP A 351 -16.86 -21.35 12.40
N THR A 352 -16.59 -21.14 11.11
CA THR A 352 -15.22 -20.96 10.57
C THR A 352 -14.47 -19.81 11.24
N ALA A 353 -15.15 -18.71 11.54
CA ALA A 353 -14.54 -17.58 12.24
C ALA A 353 -14.16 -17.93 13.68
N LYS A 354 -14.98 -18.73 14.37
CA LYS A 354 -14.68 -19.22 15.72
C LYS A 354 -13.51 -20.19 15.72
N GLU A 355 -13.46 -21.12 14.76
CA GLU A 355 -12.34 -22.05 14.58
C GLU A 355 -11.03 -21.30 14.33
N LEU A 356 -11.07 -20.24 13.50
CA LEU A 356 -9.92 -19.38 13.26
C LEU A 356 -9.48 -18.64 14.53
N ASP A 357 -10.41 -18.06 15.28
CA ASP A 357 -10.13 -17.36 16.54
C ASP A 357 -9.46 -18.29 17.57
N GLU A 358 -10.03 -19.48 17.77
CA GLU A 358 -9.46 -20.51 18.66
C GLU A 358 -8.05 -20.97 18.22
N PHE A 359 -7.83 -21.11 16.92
CA PHE A 359 -6.51 -21.44 16.39
C PHE A 359 -5.50 -20.33 16.66
N LEU A 360 -5.86 -19.09 16.37
CA LEU A 360 -4.98 -17.92 16.52
C LEU A 360 -4.58 -17.68 17.99
N ASP A 361 -5.47 -17.97 18.93
CA ASP A 361 -5.19 -17.89 20.37
C ASP A 361 -4.40 -19.10 20.91
N SER A 362 -4.31 -20.17 20.13
CA SER A 362 -3.65 -21.41 20.58
C SER A 362 -2.11 -21.33 20.50
N THR A 363 -1.45 -22.24 21.24
CA THR A 363 0.01 -22.43 21.13
C THR A 363 0.45 -23.04 19.79
N LYS A 364 -0.51 -23.50 18.98
CA LYS A 364 -0.26 -24.04 17.64
C LYS A 364 -0.05 -22.94 16.60
N ASN A 365 -0.45 -21.71 16.89
CA ASN A 365 -0.23 -20.57 16.00
C ASN A 365 1.23 -20.12 16.04
N PRO A 366 1.98 -20.21 14.93
CA PRO A 366 3.38 -19.79 14.87
C PRO A 366 3.56 -18.30 14.48
N LEU A 367 2.46 -17.60 14.16
CA LEU A 367 2.53 -16.22 13.69
C LEU A 367 2.73 -15.23 14.83
N ASP A 368 3.48 -14.17 14.57
CA ASP A 368 3.64 -13.03 15.49
C ASP A 368 2.50 -12.03 15.35
N HIS A 369 1.91 -11.93 14.15
CA HIS A 369 0.82 -11.01 13.86
C HIS A 369 -0.10 -11.57 12.78
N TRP A 370 -1.35 -11.10 12.78
CA TRP A 370 -2.33 -11.41 11.73
C TRP A 370 -3.30 -10.26 11.51
N SER A 371 -3.82 -10.19 10.29
CA SER A 371 -4.92 -9.30 9.93
C SER A 371 -6.10 -10.13 9.43
N ILE A 372 -7.32 -9.73 9.79
CA ILE A 372 -8.53 -10.46 9.42
C ILE A 372 -9.50 -9.52 8.72
N ASN A 373 -9.93 -9.93 7.54
CA ASN A 373 -10.84 -9.15 6.72
C ASN A 373 -12.04 -10.00 6.25
N PRO A 374 -13.22 -9.42 6.08
CA PRO A 374 -14.29 -10.10 5.36
C PRO A 374 -13.92 -10.21 3.88
N LEU A 375 -14.45 -11.23 3.20
CA LEU A 375 -14.32 -11.33 1.75
C LEU A 375 -14.97 -10.11 1.07
N HIS A 376 -14.21 -9.40 0.27
CA HIS A 376 -14.71 -8.31 -0.56
C HIS A 376 -15.05 -8.82 -1.97
N ILE A 377 -16.27 -8.55 -2.41
CA ILE A 377 -16.75 -8.80 -3.77
C ILE A 377 -17.51 -7.54 -4.19
N ASN A 378 -17.03 -6.83 -5.19
CA ASN A 378 -17.73 -5.67 -5.73
C ASN A 378 -18.91 -6.13 -6.58
N PRO A 379 -20.13 -5.61 -6.34
CA PRO A 379 -21.30 -5.92 -7.17
C PRO A 379 -21.12 -5.37 -8.59
N PRO A 380 -21.83 -5.92 -9.59
CA PRO A 380 -21.66 -5.55 -11.00
C PRO A 380 -21.73 -4.04 -11.28
N HIS A 381 -22.64 -3.34 -10.59
CA HIS A 381 -22.86 -1.90 -10.78
C HIS A 381 -21.79 -0.99 -10.15
N LEU A 382 -20.91 -1.55 -9.30
CA LEU A 382 -19.79 -0.84 -8.67
C LEU A 382 -18.43 -1.28 -9.20
N ARG A 383 -18.40 -2.20 -10.16
CA ARG A 383 -17.15 -2.63 -10.76
C ARG A 383 -16.57 -1.50 -11.57
N PHE A 384 -15.26 -1.41 -11.49
CA PHE A 384 -14.52 -0.60 -12.43
C PHE A 384 -14.76 -1.12 -13.85
N ASP A 385 -14.61 -0.22 -14.80
CA ASP A 385 -14.79 -0.54 -16.22
C ASP A 385 -14.17 -1.91 -16.54
N ALA A 386 -14.95 -2.79 -17.14
CA ALA A 386 -14.54 -4.16 -17.44
C ALA A 386 -13.29 -4.22 -18.33
N ASP A 387 -13.00 -3.12 -19.04
CA ASP A 387 -11.80 -2.98 -19.85
C ASP A 387 -10.51 -2.92 -19.02
N LEU A 388 -10.59 -2.71 -17.70
CA LEU A 388 -9.42 -2.54 -16.84
C LEU A 388 -8.86 -3.83 -16.26
N LYS A 389 -9.51 -4.96 -16.47
CA LYS A 389 -9.10 -6.29 -15.98
C LYS A 389 -8.61 -6.36 -14.52
N MET A 390 -9.07 -5.43 -13.71
CA MET A 390 -8.85 -5.38 -12.27
C MET A 390 -10.02 -6.02 -11.51
N THR A 391 -10.50 -7.12 -12.04
CA THR A 391 -11.67 -7.82 -11.50
C THR A 391 -11.26 -9.23 -11.17
N SER A 392 -11.53 -9.65 -9.93
CA SER A 392 -11.21 -11.00 -9.48
C SER A 392 -12.17 -12.04 -10.10
N GLU A 393 -11.76 -13.30 -10.10
CA GLU A 393 -12.64 -14.43 -10.51
C GLU A 393 -13.93 -14.44 -9.68
N PHE A 394 -13.86 -14.12 -8.38
CA PHE A 394 -15.04 -14.03 -7.53
C PHE A 394 -15.99 -12.90 -7.94
N GLU A 395 -15.46 -11.77 -8.35
CA GLU A 395 -16.29 -10.67 -8.84
C GLU A 395 -16.95 -10.99 -10.17
N LEU A 396 -16.25 -11.67 -11.07
CA LEU A 396 -16.79 -12.04 -12.38
C LEU A 396 -17.86 -13.14 -12.28
N ASN A 397 -17.67 -14.10 -11.37
CA ASN A 397 -18.44 -15.33 -11.30
C ASN A 397 -19.03 -15.58 -9.90
N PHE A 398 -19.41 -14.52 -9.18
CA PHE A 398 -19.84 -14.61 -7.77
C PHE A 398 -20.98 -15.61 -7.55
N GLU A 399 -21.95 -15.71 -8.46
CA GLU A 399 -23.07 -16.65 -8.39
C GLU A 399 -22.63 -18.12 -8.40
N LYS A 400 -21.58 -18.45 -9.17
CA LYS A 400 -20.97 -19.78 -9.20
C LYS A 400 -20.48 -20.23 -7.82
N TYR A 401 -20.10 -19.28 -6.97
CA TYR A 401 -19.63 -19.52 -5.61
C TYR A 401 -20.71 -19.39 -4.54
N GLY A 402 -21.97 -19.19 -4.97
CA GLY A 402 -23.14 -19.09 -4.09
C GLY A 402 -23.39 -17.71 -3.53
N TYR A 403 -22.66 -16.68 -4.01
CA TYR A 403 -22.90 -15.30 -3.59
C TYR A 403 -23.96 -14.65 -4.47
N TYR A 404 -24.72 -13.74 -3.88
CA TYR A 404 -25.65 -12.87 -4.61
C TYR A 404 -25.75 -11.50 -3.94
N PHE A 405 -26.27 -10.55 -4.68
CA PHE A 405 -26.55 -9.20 -4.20
C PHE A 405 -28.06 -8.96 -4.30
N PRO A 406 -28.71 -8.51 -3.22
CA PRO A 406 -30.13 -8.17 -3.30
C PRO A 406 -30.39 -7.05 -4.31
N ASN A 407 -31.49 -7.09 -5.04
CA ASN A 407 -31.86 -6.16 -6.11
C ASN A 407 -32.10 -4.70 -5.67
N SER A 408 -31.67 -4.28 -4.49
CA SER A 408 -31.77 -2.90 -4.04
C SER A 408 -30.55 -2.10 -4.57
N SER A 409 -30.69 -1.54 -5.76
CA SER A 409 -29.65 -0.75 -6.43
C SER A 409 -29.30 0.58 -5.73
N THR A 410 -29.97 0.92 -4.64
CA THR A 410 -29.80 2.19 -3.94
C THR A 410 -29.91 2.00 -2.43
N GLY A 411 -28.82 2.22 -1.72
CA GLY A 411 -28.80 2.18 -0.25
C GLY A 411 -27.45 1.80 0.34
N PRO A 412 -27.23 2.01 1.64
CA PRO A 412 -25.95 1.77 2.31
C PRO A 412 -25.48 0.31 2.27
N ASN A 413 -26.34 -0.62 1.87
CA ASN A 413 -26.05 -2.05 1.84
C ASN A 413 -26.03 -2.63 0.41
N SER A 414 -26.10 -1.81 -0.61
CA SER A 414 -26.12 -2.28 -2.01
C SER A 414 -24.86 -3.06 -2.44
N HIS A 415 -23.80 -2.97 -1.66
CA HIS A 415 -22.53 -3.64 -1.89
C HIS A 415 -22.33 -4.90 -1.03
N HIS A 416 -23.28 -5.24 -0.15
CA HIS A 416 -23.15 -6.41 0.72
C HIS A 416 -23.62 -7.66 -0.01
N TRP A 417 -22.71 -8.61 -0.17
CA TRP A 417 -23.07 -9.93 -0.68
C TRP A 417 -23.71 -10.82 0.39
N TYR A 418 -24.50 -11.78 -0.06
CA TYR A 418 -25.14 -12.83 0.73
C TYR A 418 -24.76 -14.19 0.17
N ASN A 419 -24.70 -15.21 1.03
CA ASN A 419 -24.53 -16.61 0.69
C ASN A 419 -25.40 -17.47 1.60
N ASP A 420 -26.64 -17.73 1.17
CA ASP A 420 -27.65 -18.44 1.98
C ASP A 420 -27.26 -19.89 2.25
N LYS A 421 -26.55 -20.52 1.31
CA LYS A 421 -26.07 -21.89 1.47
C LYS A 421 -25.18 -22.06 2.73
N ASN A 422 -24.42 -21.04 3.06
CA ASN A 422 -23.47 -21.05 4.16
C ASN A 422 -23.98 -20.24 5.37
N ASN A 423 -25.18 -19.67 5.30
CA ASN A 423 -25.75 -18.74 6.29
C ASN A 423 -24.81 -17.56 6.60
N LEU A 424 -24.13 -17.05 5.59
CA LEU A 424 -23.19 -15.95 5.69
C LEU A 424 -23.62 -14.75 4.85
N ASN A 425 -23.25 -13.58 5.30
CA ASN A 425 -23.27 -12.35 4.52
C ASN A 425 -22.11 -11.45 4.93
N PHE A 426 -21.85 -10.42 4.13
CA PHE A 426 -20.77 -9.49 4.37
C PHE A 426 -20.77 -8.91 5.79
N ARG A 427 -21.94 -8.51 6.32
CA ARG A 427 -22.04 -7.92 7.66
C ARG A 427 -21.68 -8.90 8.79
N ILE A 428 -22.13 -10.14 8.69
CA ILE A 428 -21.75 -11.18 9.66
C ILE A 428 -20.26 -11.36 9.64
N CYS A 429 -19.67 -11.53 8.46
CA CYS A 429 -18.21 -11.73 8.30
C CYS A 429 -17.41 -10.51 8.77
N ALA A 430 -17.85 -9.30 8.47
CA ALA A 430 -17.19 -8.07 8.93
C ALA A 430 -17.21 -7.93 10.46
N ARG A 431 -18.34 -8.29 11.10
CA ARG A 431 -18.46 -8.29 12.56
C ARG A 431 -17.55 -9.33 13.21
N GLN A 432 -17.51 -10.54 12.65
CA GLN A 432 -16.65 -11.62 13.13
C GLN A 432 -15.16 -11.24 12.96
N ALA A 433 -14.78 -10.77 11.78
CA ALA A 433 -13.40 -10.32 11.50
C ALA A 433 -12.95 -9.25 12.50
N ARG A 434 -13.79 -8.25 12.75
CA ARG A 434 -13.52 -7.21 13.74
C ARG A 434 -13.36 -7.77 15.15
N GLY A 435 -14.26 -8.65 15.58
CA GLY A 435 -14.21 -9.25 16.92
C GLY A 435 -12.90 -10.00 17.18
N ILE A 436 -12.37 -10.70 16.16
CA ILE A 436 -11.07 -11.37 16.25
C ILE A 436 -9.92 -10.34 16.20
N GLN A 437 -10.00 -9.36 15.30
CA GLN A 437 -8.94 -8.34 15.14
C GLN A 437 -8.78 -7.48 16.40
N ASP A 438 -9.87 -7.14 17.08
CA ASP A 438 -9.83 -6.34 18.31
C ASP A 438 -9.06 -7.07 19.44
N LYS A 439 -9.10 -8.42 19.48
CA LYS A 439 -8.35 -9.23 20.46
C LYS A 439 -6.83 -9.20 20.21
N VAL A 440 -6.39 -9.03 18.96
CA VAL A 440 -4.97 -9.02 18.60
C VAL A 440 -4.22 -7.96 19.40
N HIS A 441 -4.81 -6.78 19.56
CA HIS A 441 -4.19 -5.66 20.29
C HIS A 441 -4.00 -5.91 21.78
N TYR A 442 -4.72 -6.85 22.35
CA TYR A 442 -4.65 -7.20 23.78
C TYR A 442 -3.87 -8.50 24.07
N ASN A 443 -3.42 -9.21 23.01
CA ASN A 443 -2.68 -10.44 23.20
C ASN A 443 -1.22 -10.14 23.56
N PRO A 444 -0.71 -10.61 24.73
CA PRO A 444 0.68 -10.37 25.14
C PRO A 444 1.73 -11.02 24.22
N ARG A 445 1.32 -11.98 23.39
CA ARG A 445 2.18 -12.58 22.36
C ARG A 445 2.27 -11.74 21.10
N TRP A 446 1.38 -10.75 20.95
CA TRP A 446 1.33 -9.96 19.75
C TRP A 446 2.59 -9.11 19.59
N LYS A 447 3.26 -9.28 18.48
CA LYS A 447 4.31 -8.40 18.02
C LYS A 447 3.82 -7.69 16.78
N ASN A 448 4.14 -6.41 16.67
CA ASN A 448 3.85 -5.68 15.45
C ASN A 448 4.76 -6.20 14.34
N ALA A 449 4.28 -7.12 13.54
CA ALA A 449 4.98 -7.76 12.44
C ALA A 449 4.35 -7.36 11.10
N GLY A 450 4.85 -7.90 10.02
CA GLY A 450 4.44 -7.46 8.70
C GLY A 450 4.92 -6.04 8.44
N PHE A 451 4.08 -5.25 7.82
CA PHE A 451 4.42 -3.85 7.54
C PHE A 451 4.40 -2.96 8.79
N GLY A 452 3.72 -3.38 9.86
CA GLY A 452 3.64 -2.62 11.10
C GLY A 452 4.99 -2.40 11.79
N ILE A 453 5.94 -3.33 11.69
CA ILE A 453 7.28 -3.14 12.24
C ILE A 453 8.01 -1.96 11.61
N ASN A 454 7.74 -1.68 10.33
CA ASN A 454 8.35 -0.54 9.64
C ASN A 454 7.84 0.80 10.16
N GLU A 455 6.60 0.83 10.65
CA GLU A 455 6.05 2.01 11.31
C GLU A 455 6.78 2.28 12.63
N GLU A 456 7.04 1.23 13.42
CA GLU A 456 7.80 1.31 14.66
C GLU A 456 9.24 1.78 14.40
N VAL A 457 9.92 1.19 13.43
CA VAL A 457 11.29 1.59 13.05
C VAL A 457 11.34 3.03 12.53
N SER A 458 10.39 3.43 11.70
CA SER A 458 10.29 4.83 11.23
C SER A 458 10.03 5.83 12.36
N CYS A 459 9.48 5.38 13.48
CA CYS A 459 9.35 6.16 14.70
C CYS A 459 10.63 6.21 15.54
N GLY A 460 11.69 5.49 15.14
CA GLY A 460 12.99 5.47 15.81
C GLY A 460 13.18 4.31 16.79
N LEU A 461 12.30 3.29 16.77
CA LEU A 461 12.52 2.07 17.55
C LEU A 461 13.57 1.18 16.89
N ASP A 462 14.39 0.52 17.69
CA ASP A 462 15.38 -0.42 17.21
C ASP A 462 14.74 -1.75 16.79
N ILE A 463 15.03 -2.20 15.57
CA ILE A 463 14.43 -3.39 15.01
C ILE A 463 14.83 -4.67 15.74
N GLU A 464 16.06 -4.76 16.23
CA GLU A 464 16.54 -5.94 16.95
C GLU A 464 15.90 -6.04 18.34
N GLN A 465 15.67 -4.90 19.02
CA GLN A 465 14.88 -4.86 20.25
C GLN A 465 13.43 -5.30 20.02
N LEU A 466 12.80 -4.82 18.95
CA LEU A 466 11.42 -5.20 18.60
C LEU A 466 11.31 -6.72 18.35
N ILE A 467 12.28 -7.33 17.72
CA ILE A 467 12.33 -8.76 17.45
C ILE A 467 12.59 -9.56 18.73
N SER A 468 13.51 -9.11 19.57
CA SER A 468 13.92 -9.79 20.81
C SER A 468 12.90 -9.70 21.96
N SER A 469 11.82 -8.96 21.79
CA SER A 469 10.72 -8.77 22.75
C SER A 469 10.90 -7.65 23.78
N ASP A 470 11.99 -6.89 23.72
CA ASP A 470 12.24 -5.73 24.61
C ASP A 470 11.46 -4.46 24.18
N ARG A 471 10.21 -4.66 23.74
CA ARG A 471 9.37 -3.56 23.23
C ARG A 471 9.07 -2.51 24.30
N GLU A 472 8.78 -2.94 25.53
CA GLU A 472 8.51 -1.99 26.62
C GLU A 472 9.70 -1.05 26.87
N GLU A 473 10.91 -1.58 26.84
CA GLU A 473 12.12 -0.78 26.99
C GLU A 473 12.34 0.17 25.80
N ALA A 474 12.14 -0.32 24.57
CA ALA A 474 12.23 0.49 23.37
C ALA A 474 11.27 1.69 23.41
N TYR A 475 10.02 1.48 23.80
CA TYR A 475 9.02 2.56 23.94
C TYR A 475 9.35 3.53 25.08
N LYS A 476 9.88 3.04 26.22
CA LYS A 476 10.34 3.90 27.31
C LYS A 476 11.47 4.82 26.89
N ASN A 477 12.43 4.30 26.11
CA ASN A 477 13.56 5.08 25.61
C ASN A 477 13.12 6.25 24.71
N LEU A 478 12.01 6.10 23.98
CA LEU A 478 11.43 7.17 23.18
C LEU A 478 10.43 8.06 23.94
N LYS A 479 10.31 7.87 25.27
CA LYS A 479 9.35 8.61 26.13
C LYS A 479 7.91 8.55 25.62
N SER A 480 7.55 7.49 24.91
CA SER A 480 6.21 7.24 24.39
C SER A 480 5.56 6.04 25.06
N LYS A 481 4.24 6.05 25.15
CA LYS A 481 3.43 4.96 25.70
C LYS A 481 2.83 4.07 24.60
N SER A 482 2.81 4.54 23.36
CA SER A 482 2.16 3.81 22.27
C SER A 482 2.71 4.18 20.90
N LEU A 483 2.57 3.26 19.93
CA LEU A 483 2.89 3.50 18.53
C LEU A 483 2.04 4.65 17.95
N ILE A 484 0.79 4.80 18.41
CA ILE A 484 -0.10 5.87 17.95
C ILE A 484 0.47 7.24 18.30
N GLU A 485 0.99 7.41 19.54
CA GLU A 485 1.64 8.65 19.96
C GLU A 485 2.90 8.94 19.13
N LEU A 486 3.72 7.92 18.87
CA LEU A 486 4.92 8.06 18.04
C LEU A 486 4.59 8.45 16.60
N LYS A 487 3.61 7.79 16.00
CA LYS A 487 3.12 8.14 14.63
C LYS A 487 2.60 9.59 14.59
N HIS A 488 1.92 10.02 15.63
CA HIS A 488 1.43 11.39 15.77
C HIS A 488 2.60 12.40 15.79
N LEU A 489 3.62 12.12 16.61
CA LEU A 489 4.82 12.97 16.67
C LEU A 489 5.53 13.06 15.32
N LYS A 490 5.63 11.97 14.59
CA LYS A 490 6.20 11.96 13.23
C LYS A 490 5.38 12.77 12.23
N ALA A 491 4.07 12.69 12.30
CA ALA A 491 3.18 13.50 11.45
C ALA A 491 3.36 15.00 11.73
N ILE A 492 3.50 15.39 13.01
CA ILE A 492 3.83 16.77 13.42
C ILE A 492 5.17 17.20 12.84
N GLU A 493 6.20 16.39 13.02
CA GLU A 493 7.56 16.68 12.57
C GLU A 493 7.57 16.92 11.04
N TYR A 494 6.92 16.03 10.28
CA TYR A 494 6.78 16.17 8.84
C TYR A 494 6.03 17.44 8.45
N LYS A 495 4.86 17.68 9.05
CA LYS A 495 4.04 18.87 8.77
C LYS A 495 4.79 20.17 9.06
N HIS A 496 5.51 20.23 10.19
CA HIS A 496 6.34 21.36 10.55
C HIS A 496 7.44 21.61 9.50
N ALA A 497 8.18 20.55 9.13
CA ALA A 497 9.23 20.65 8.10
C ALA A 497 8.66 21.12 6.75
N LEU A 498 7.49 20.60 6.36
CA LEU A 498 6.81 20.99 5.13
C LEU A 498 6.40 22.47 5.14
N LEU A 499 5.71 22.95 6.19
CA LEU A 499 5.31 24.35 6.31
C LEU A 499 6.53 25.27 6.31
N LYS A 500 7.57 24.94 7.06
CA LYS A 500 8.84 25.69 7.08
C LYS A 500 9.47 25.76 5.69
N SER A 501 9.44 24.67 4.90
CA SER A 501 10.03 24.62 3.55
C SER A 501 9.38 25.59 2.55
N VAL A 502 8.15 26.01 2.82
CA VAL A 502 7.40 27.01 2.00
C VAL A 502 7.26 28.36 2.70
N GLY A 503 7.94 28.57 3.83
CA GLY A 503 7.94 29.84 4.57
C GLY A 503 6.63 30.15 5.30
N LEU A 504 5.89 29.12 5.71
CA LEU A 504 4.66 29.25 6.48
C LEU A 504 4.88 28.95 7.96
N PRO A 505 4.17 29.64 8.88
CA PRO A 505 4.23 29.36 10.31
C PRO A 505 3.58 27.99 10.61
N PHE A 506 4.10 27.30 11.61
CA PHE A 506 3.50 26.09 12.15
C PHE A 506 2.59 26.44 13.32
N ASN A 507 1.32 26.07 13.22
CA ASN A 507 0.37 26.20 14.32
C ASN A 507 0.10 24.81 14.92
N SER A 508 0.55 24.59 16.16
CA SER A 508 0.62 23.24 16.78
C SER A 508 -0.72 22.65 17.21
N GLU A 509 -1.83 23.40 17.06
CA GLU A 509 -3.10 23.02 17.69
C GLU A 509 -3.87 21.90 16.98
N PHE A 510 -3.50 21.51 15.76
CA PHE A 510 -4.26 20.50 15.04
C PHE A 510 -3.41 19.44 14.33
N ILE A 511 -3.65 18.20 14.71
CA ILE A 511 -3.05 17.02 14.06
C ILE A 511 -4.16 16.02 13.77
N PRO A 512 -4.27 15.53 12.51
CA PRO A 512 -5.21 14.47 12.19
C PRO A 512 -4.95 13.25 13.07
N LYS A 513 -5.98 12.71 13.68
CA LYS A 513 -5.87 11.41 14.31
C LYS A 513 -5.44 10.42 13.23
N ALA A 514 -4.29 9.77 13.40
CA ALA A 514 -3.92 8.64 12.57
C ALA A 514 -5.09 7.65 12.57
N MET A 515 -5.67 7.39 11.41
CA MET A 515 -6.73 6.39 11.29
C MET A 515 -6.12 5.02 11.61
N THR A 516 -6.55 4.42 12.69
CA THR A 516 -6.22 3.03 12.98
C THR A 516 -6.99 2.14 12.00
N SER A 517 -6.45 0.96 11.67
CA SER A 517 -7.17 -0.02 10.85
C SER A 517 -8.59 -0.32 11.37
N GLY A 518 -8.82 -0.18 12.68
CA GLY A 518 -10.14 -0.28 13.30
C GLY A 518 -11.12 0.83 12.93
N ASP A 519 -10.64 2.02 12.59
CA ASP A 519 -11.51 3.15 12.19
C ASP A 519 -12.01 2.99 10.75
N ARG A 520 -11.31 2.24 9.90
CA ARG A 520 -11.76 1.89 8.54
C ARG A 520 -13.09 1.14 8.54
N TRP A 521 -13.36 0.36 9.57
CA TRP A 521 -14.55 -0.49 9.66
C TRP A 521 -15.73 0.15 10.40
N LYS A 522 -15.50 1.24 11.13
CA LYS A 522 -16.59 1.95 11.84
C LYS A 522 -17.62 2.50 10.88
N SER A 523 -17.22 2.97 9.71
CA SER A 523 -18.13 3.49 8.67
C SER A 523 -18.89 2.41 7.91
N VAL A 524 -18.43 1.15 7.95
CA VAL A 524 -19.04 0.01 7.25
C VAL A 524 -20.13 -0.65 8.09
N LEU A 525 -20.11 -0.48 9.42
CA LEU A 525 -21.01 -1.14 10.36
C LEU A 525 -22.19 -0.26 10.80
N ILE A 526 -22.22 1.01 10.39
CA ILE A 526 -23.37 1.92 10.53
C ILE A 526 -24.19 1.90 9.24
#